data_741a49e62b07d36adceb9ff1248abd09
#
_entry.id   741a49e62b07d36adceb9ff1248abd09
#
_cell.length_a   1.000
_cell.length_b   1.000
_cell.length_c   1.000
_cell.angle_alpha   90.00
_cell.angle_beta   90.00
_cell.angle_gamma   90.00
#
_symmetry.space_group_name_H-M   'P 1'
#
loop_
_entity.id
_entity.type
_entity.pdbx_description
1 polymer ?
#
loop_
_entity_poly.entity_id
_entity_poly.type
_entity_poly.pdbx_seq_one_letter_code
_entity_poly.pdbx_strand_id
1 'polypeptide(L)'
;MLNLCKIIKFVGFLALFVAMAGCDLSVKTYDGDNSKVPSNLRAVSYSSLPGWRDDDVRYALQAFRNTCKAKIQYKGSVIPDANLLQEKCNMLPSSTADIATVRAWFESHFQPYQVYNEKGGKTGTYTGYYSPVIDGCKKQTAKCNEPIMGVPINGANYKGIAKKDIVNKKIGRILYWANIVDVQNLQIQGSGMLKLEDGSLVKLNFAAVNDMPFKSIGGQLQERGIKPAGGYSADAVWTHLKQNPKLAKEVIYNNPRYVYFYESPQHSVIGKLGTPLSKIRSVAMDDSLYTLGLPVYISTNLSDGRAFNRLMVAQDTGGAIKGWIRADIFFGSGDEAYKVAHGQHSQGQMFILMPKVYTYVKPR
;
A
#
# COMPACT_ATOMS: atom_id res chain seq x y z
N MET A 1 -14.67 -40.71 -31.18
CA MET A 1 -13.78 -39.55 -31.48
C MET A 1 -13.61 -38.78 -30.19
N LEU A 2 -12.56 -39.08 -29.44
CA LEU A 2 -12.30 -38.49 -28.12
C LEU A 2 -11.71 -37.07 -28.25
N ASN A 3 -12.19 -36.21 -27.42
CA ASN A 3 -11.85 -34.80 -27.29
C ASN A 3 -10.34 -34.54 -27.16
N LEU A 4 -9.67 -34.14 -28.24
CA LEU A 4 -8.23 -33.80 -28.26
C LEU A 4 -7.94 -32.39 -27.68
N CYS A 5 -8.94 -31.61 -27.38
CA CYS A 5 -8.79 -30.24 -26.84
C CYS A 5 -8.51 -30.16 -25.32
N LYS A 6 -8.51 -31.29 -24.60
CA LYS A 6 -8.27 -31.28 -23.13
C LYS A 6 -6.82 -31.57 -22.70
N ILE A 7 -5.90 -31.86 -23.65
CA ILE A 7 -4.53 -32.32 -23.34
C ILE A 7 -3.44 -31.27 -23.57
N ILE A 8 -3.76 -30.08 -24.07
CA ILE A 8 -2.74 -29.00 -24.25
C ILE A 8 -2.72 -28.11 -23.00
N LYS A 9 -2.46 -28.67 -21.84
CA LYS A 9 -2.17 -27.91 -20.61
C LYS A 9 -0.70 -27.99 -20.18
N PHE A 10 0.14 -28.72 -20.89
CA PHE A 10 1.55 -28.88 -20.51
C PHE A 10 2.36 -29.18 -21.78
N VAL A 11 3.08 -28.26 -22.35
CA VAL A 11 4.44 -28.41 -22.88
C VAL A 11 4.95 -27.04 -23.36
N GLY A 12 6.18 -26.72 -23.00
CA GLY A 12 6.89 -25.48 -23.25
C GLY A 12 7.21 -25.23 -24.72
N PHE A 13 7.61 -24.00 -24.96
CA PHE A 13 8.08 -23.43 -26.21
C PHE A 13 9.11 -24.31 -26.93
N LEU A 14 8.70 -24.84 -28.09
CA LEU A 14 9.60 -25.16 -29.19
C LEU A 14 8.90 -24.73 -30.48
N ALA A 15 9.56 -23.85 -31.22
CA ALA A 15 9.05 -23.37 -32.51
C ALA A 15 9.02 -24.53 -33.52
N LEU A 16 7.82 -25.01 -33.84
CA LEU A 16 7.59 -25.83 -35.02
C LEU A 16 6.41 -25.22 -35.80
N PHE A 17 6.69 -24.68 -37.00
CA PHE A 17 5.66 -24.33 -37.93
C PHE A 17 4.92 -25.59 -38.37
N VAL A 18 3.79 -25.87 -37.77
CA VAL A 18 2.80 -26.78 -38.26
C VAL A 18 1.51 -25.98 -38.49
N ALA A 19 1.09 -25.92 -39.77
CA ALA A 19 -0.21 -25.36 -40.12
C ALA A 19 -1.29 -26.17 -39.42
N MET A 20 -1.81 -25.64 -38.29
CA MET A 20 -2.97 -26.17 -37.60
C MET A 20 -4.16 -25.27 -37.87
N ALA A 21 -5.24 -25.88 -38.32
CA ALA A 21 -6.55 -25.26 -38.50
C ALA A 21 -6.90 -24.42 -37.27
N GLY A 22 -7.17 -23.13 -37.51
CA GLY A 22 -7.20 -22.08 -36.52
C GLY A 22 -8.16 -22.29 -35.37
N CYS A 23 -7.60 -22.32 -34.18
CA CYS A 23 -8.30 -21.83 -32.99
C CYS A 23 -7.95 -20.35 -32.88
N ASP A 24 -8.79 -19.47 -33.36
CA ASP A 24 -8.62 -18.03 -33.13
C ASP A 24 -8.88 -17.72 -31.65
N LEU A 25 -7.79 -17.47 -30.93
CA LEU A 25 -7.87 -16.95 -29.57
C LEU A 25 -8.05 -15.43 -29.68
N SER A 26 -9.28 -14.96 -29.68
CA SER A 26 -9.51 -13.52 -29.56
C SER A 26 -9.30 -13.08 -28.11
N VAL A 27 -8.28 -12.26 -27.89
CA VAL A 27 -8.08 -11.56 -26.63
C VAL A 27 -9.14 -10.46 -26.55
N LYS A 28 -10.18 -10.65 -25.73
CA LYS A 28 -11.00 -9.53 -25.31
C LYS A 28 -10.31 -8.88 -24.11
N THR A 29 -9.83 -7.65 -24.27
CA THR A 29 -9.58 -6.73 -23.17
C THR A 29 -10.88 -6.68 -22.34
N TYR A 30 -10.83 -6.44 -21.03
CA TYR A 30 -11.92 -6.40 -20.02
C TYR A 30 -13.34 -6.05 -20.53
N ASP A 31 -13.59 -6.27 -21.78
CA ASP A 31 -14.73 -5.94 -22.61
C ASP A 31 -15.74 -7.07 -22.75
N GLY A 32 -15.99 -7.74 -21.63
CA GLY A 32 -17.28 -8.42 -21.54
C GLY A 32 -18.46 -7.44 -21.64
N ASP A 33 -18.24 -6.24 -21.12
CA ASP A 33 -19.23 -5.16 -21.10
C ASP A 33 -18.49 -3.84 -20.82
N ASN A 34 -18.19 -3.08 -21.87
CA ASN A 34 -17.58 -1.73 -21.78
C ASN A 34 -18.40 -0.76 -20.93
N SER A 35 -19.67 -1.06 -20.68
CA SER A 35 -20.55 -0.27 -19.83
C SER A 35 -20.13 -0.30 -18.34
N LYS A 36 -19.25 -1.23 -17.94
CA LYS A 36 -18.80 -1.40 -16.54
C LYS A 36 -17.45 -0.76 -16.23
N VAL A 37 -16.71 -0.28 -17.23
CA VAL A 37 -15.46 0.46 -16.98
C VAL A 37 -15.82 1.89 -16.58
N PRO A 38 -15.43 2.35 -15.37
CA PRO A 38 -15.70 3.72 -14.96
C PRO A 38 -15.13 4.74 -15.95
N SER A 39 -15.84 5.84 -16.18
CA SER A 39 -15.44 6.93 -17.09
C SER A 39 -14.10 7.57 -16.73
N ASN A 40 -13.67 7.38 -15.49
CA ASN A 40 -12.34 7.78 -14.99
C ASN A 40 -11.19 6.93 -15.54
N LEU A 41 -11.46 5.84 -16.27
CA LEU A 41 -10.48 4.93 -16.81
C LEU A 41 -10.52 4.92 -18.33
N ARG A 42 -9.38 5.10 -18.98
CA ARG A 42 -9.25 5.00 -20.44
C ARG A 42 -8.13 4.04 -20.80
N ALA A 43 -8.45 3.02 -21.60
CA ALA A 43 -7.47 2.06 -22.08
C ALA A 43 -6.37 2.76 -22.87
N VAL A 44 -5.12 2.36 -22.62
CA VAL A 44 -3.92 2.87 -23.30
C VAL A 44 -2.99 1.72 -23.66
N SER A 45 -2.02 1.97 -24.54
CA SER A 45 -0.96 1.00 -24.82
C SER A 45 0.14 1.07 -23.75
N TYR A 46 0.93 0.02 -23.59
CA TYR A 46 2.12 0.03 -22.72
C TYR A 46 3.17 1.06 -23.16
N SER A 47 3.22 1.42 -24.45
CA SER A 47 4.08 2.49 -24.95
C SER A 47 3.70 3.89 -24.43
N SER A 48 2.49 4.04 -23.89
CA SER A 48 2.04 5.29 -23.27
C SER A 48 2.48 5.45 -21.80
N LEU A 49 3.05 4.39 -21.20
CA LEU A 49 3.56 4.42 -19.83
C LEU A 49 4.99 4.97 -19.83
N PRO A 50 5.26 6.16 -19.25
CA PRO A 50 6.59 6.74 -19.25
C PRO A 50 7.62 5.80 -18.58
N GLY A 51 8.72 5.47 -19.27
CA GLY A 51 9.78 4.62 -18.72
C GLY A 51 9.39 3.16 -18.44
N TRP A 52 8.32 2.64 -19.06
CA TRP A 52 7.90 1.25 -18.88
C TRP A 52 9.01 0.23 -19.16
N ARG A 53 9.82 0.49 -20.19
CA ARG A 53 10.91 -0.40 -20.58
C ARG A 53 12.11 -0.34 -19.64
N ASP A 54 12.24 0.73 -18.86
CA ASP A 54 13.37 0.98 -17.97
C ASP A 54 13.11 0.41 -16.56
N ASP A 55 11.85 0.08 -16.23
CA ASP A 55 11.50 -0.51 -14.95
C ASP A 55 11.87 -1.99 -14.87
N ASP A 56 12.56 -2.38 -13.80
CA ASP A 56 12.77 -3.80 -13.49
C ASP A 56 11.50 -4.38 -12.83
N VAL A 57 10.60 -4.84 -13.69
CA VAL A 57 9.29 -5.38 -13.30
C VAL A 57 9.35 -6.70 -12.52
N ARG A 58 10.54 -7.33 -12.38
CA ARG A 58 10.72 -8.54 -11.55
C ARG A 58 10.42 -8.25 -10.09
N TYR A 59 10.78 -7.07 -9.60
CA TYR A 59 10.45 -6.65 -8.23
C TYR A 59 8.94 -6.43 -8.02
N ALA A 60 8.23 -5.95 -9.06
CA ALA A 60 6.77 -5.85 -9.02
C ALA A 60 6.12 -7.25 -9.05
N LEU A 61 6.66 -8.18 -9.85
CA LEU A 61 6.20 -9.56 -9.83
C LEU A 61 6.37 -10.20 -8.45
N GLN A 62 7.48 -9.93 -7.76
CA GLN A 62 7.68 -10.43 -6.39
C GLN A 62 6.64 -9.88 -5.41
N ALA A 63 6.31 -8.58 -5.50
CA ALA A 63 5.23 -7.99 -4.72
C ALA A 63 3.87 -8.62 -5.08
N PHE A 64 3.60 -8.86 -6.35
CA PHE A 64 2.37 -9.51 -6.81
C PHE A 64 2.29 -10.97 -6.34
N ARG A 65 3.42 -11.72 -6.29
CA ARG A 65 3.48 -13.05 -5.68
C ARG A 65 3.11 -13.04 -4.20
N ASN A 66 3.52 -12.01 -3.46
CA ASN A 66 3.09 -11.86 -2.07
C ASN A 66 1.57 -11.65 -1.98
N THR A 67 0.99 -10.86 -2.88
CA THR A 67 -0.46 -10.71 -3.01
C THR A 67 -1.15 -12.05 -3.22
N CYS A 68 -0.63 -12.91 -4.07
CA CYS A 68 -1.20 -14.22 -4.39
C CYS A 68 -1.21 -15.22 -3.21
N LYS A 69 -0.46 -14.93 -2.14
CA LYS A 69 -0.50 -15.71 -0.88
C LYS A 69 -1.69 -15.34 0.00
N ALA A 70 -2.30 -14.19 -0.23
CA ALA A 70 -3.50 -13.76 0.48
C ALA A 70 -4.75 -14.16 -0.30
N LYS A 71 -5.88 -14.23 0.42
CA LYS A 71 -7.18 -14.30 -0.23
C LYS A 71 -7.57 -12.88 -0.67
N ILE A 72 -7.51 -12.61 -1.96
CA ILE A 72 -7.97 -11.34 -2.53
C ILE A 72 -9.48 -11.27 -2.34
N GLN A 73 -9.97 -10.23 -1.67
CA GLN A 73 -11.38 -10.07 -1.35
C GLN A 73 -11.98 -8.95 -2.19
N TYR A 74 -13.16 -9.22 -2.73
CA TYR A 74 -13.99 -8.23 -3.41
C TYR A 74 -14.94 -7.54 -2.41
N LYS A 75 -15.02 -6.21 -2.48
CA LYS A 75 -15.94 -5.40 -1.68
C LYS A 75 -16.76 -4.46 -2.57
N GLY A 76 -17.84 -4.96 -3.11
CA GLY A 76 -18.84 -4.14 -3.82
C GLY A 76 -18.33 -3.48 -5.11
N SER A 77 -18.32 -2.16 -5.18
CA SER A 77 -17.99 -1.36 -6.38
C SER A 77 -16.49 -1.25 -6.72
N VAL A 78 -15.65 -2.03 -6.06
CA VAL A 78 -14.18 -1.97 -6.25
C VAL A 78 -13.77 -2.62 -7.57
N ILE A 79 -12.79 -2.03 -8.25
CA ILE A 79 -12.26 -2.49 -9.54
C ILE A 79 -10.79 -2.91 -9.41
N PRO A 80 -10.34 -3.95 -10.14
CA PRO A 80 -11.15 -4.94 -10.86
C PRO A 80 -11.83 -5.95 -9.91
N ASP A 81 -12.63 -6.84 -10.47
CA ASP A 81 -13.13 -8.01 -9.72
C ASP A 81 -11.95 -8.81 -9.17
N ALA A 82 -12.00 -9.14 -7.87
CA ALA A 82 -10.95 -9.87 -7.17
C ALA A 82 -10.69 -11.27 -7.76
N ASN A 83 -11.70 -11.93 -8.31
CA ASN A 83 -11.55 -13.24 -8.93
C ASN A 83 -10.65 -13.17 -10.17
N LEU A 84 -10.75 -12.11 -10.97
CA LEU A 84 -9.91 -11.90 -12.14
C LEU A 84 -8.43 -11.72 -11.77
N LEU A 85 -8.15 -11.03 -10.66
CA LEU A 85 -6.80 -10.92 -10.12
C LEU A 85 -6.31 -12.28 -9.60
N GLN A 86 -7.17 -13.03 -8.88
CA GLN A 86 -6.83 -14.34 -8.35
C GLN A 86 -6.51 -15.36 -9.46
N GLU A 87 -7.20 -15.30 -10.60
CA GLU A 87 -6.89 -16.14 -11.77
C GLU A 87 -5.45 -15.92 -12.26
N LYS A 88 -4.95 -14.67 -12.26
CA LYS A 88 -3.59 -14.36 -12.70
C LYS A 88 -2.52 -14.96 -11.77
N CYS A 89 -2.86 -15.20 -10.52
CA CYS A 89 -1.98 -15.89 -9.57
C CYS A 89 -1.66 -17.34 -9.98
N ASN A 90 -2.54 -17.98 -10.73
CA ASN A 90 -2.33 -19.36 -11.21
C ASN A 90 -1.41 -19.44 -12.45
N MET A 91 -1.08 -18.27 -13.04
CA MET A 91 -0.32 -18.17 -14.30
C MET A 91 1.00 -17.42 -14.13
N LEU A 92 1.51 -17.31 -12.90
CA LEU A 92 2.75 -16.59 -12.61
C LEU A 92 3.96 -17.25 -13.29
N PRO A 93 4.86 -16.46 -13.93
CA PRO A 93 6.13 -16.98 -14.44
C PRO A 93 7.02 -17.48 -13.30
N SER A 94 8.10 -18.18 -13.61
CA SER A 94 9.09 -18.60 -12.61
C SER A 94 9.59 -17.42 -11.76
N SER A 95 9.97 -17.68 -10.52
CA SER A 95 10.62 -16.66 -9.65
C SER A 95 12.00 -16.25 -10.17
N THR A 96 12.62 -17.07 -11.01
CA THR A 96 13.92 -16.84 -11.64
C THR A 96 13.80 -16.34 -13.10
N ALA A 97 12.57 -16.04 -13.56
CA ALA A 97 12.36 -15.52 -14.91
C ALA A 97 13.11 -14.20 -15.13
N ASP A 98 13.65 -14.03 -16.31
CA ASP A 98 14.32 -12.79 -16.70
C ASP A 98 13.32 -11.62 -16.85
N ILE A 99 13.86 -10.42 -16.98
CA ILE A 99 13.05 -9.19 -17.05
C ILE A 99 12.15 -9.15 -18.28
N ALA A 100 12.61 -9.71 -19.42
CA ALA A 100 11.84 -9.72 -20.66
C ALA A 100 10.63 -10.65 -20.55
N THR A 101 10.83 -11.84 -20.01
CA THR A 101 9.77 -12.83 -19.72
C THR A 101 8.73 -12.24 -18.74
N VAL A 102 9.17 -11.60 -17.66
CA VAL A 102 8.25 -11.00 -16.69
C VAL A 102 7.47 -9.83 -17.31
N ARG A 103 8.13 -8.98 -18.10
CA ARG A 103 7.47 -7.87 -18.79
C ARG A 103 6.42 -8.38 -19.77
N ALA A 104 6.78 -9.37 -20.61
CA ALA A 104 5.85 -10.01 -21.54
C ALA A 104 4.65 -10.65 -20.81
N TRP A 105 4.87 -11.20 -19.62
CA TRP A 105 3.78 -11.74 -18.80
C TRP A 105 2.79 -10.63 -18.37
N PHE A 106 3.27 -9.48 -17.87
CA PHE A 106 2.38 -8.36 -17.54
C PHE A 106 1.66 -7.85 -18.78
N GLU A 107 2.36 -7.67 -19.90
CA GLU A 107 1.80 -7.17 -21.15
C GLU A 107 0.73 -8.12 -21.73
N SER A 108 0.92 -9.42 -21.61
CA SER A 108 -0.05 -10.42 -22.07
C SER A 108 -1.28 -10.53 -21.18
N HIS A 109 -1.11 -10.46 -19.85
CA HIS A 109 -2.18 -10.75 -18.89
C HIS A 109 -2.95 -9.51 -18.41
N PHE A 110 -2.43 -8.31 -18.63
CA PHE A 110 -3.05 -7.07 -18.17
C PHE A 110 -3.16 -6.05 -19.29
N GLN A 111 -4.17 -5.19 -19.18
CA GLN A 111 -4.39 -4.02 -20.01
C GLN A 111 -4.20 -2.77 -19.16
N PRO A 112 -3.30 -1.84 -19.51
CA PRO A 112 -3.15 -0.59 -18.78
C PRO A 112 -4.30 0.38 -19.10
N TYR A 113 -4.77 1.07 -18.07
CA TYR A 113 -5.74 2.14 -18.15
C TYR A 113 -5.19 3.39 -17.48
N GLN A 114 -5.14 4.50 -18.21
CA GLN A 114 -4.86 5.81 -17.64
C GLN A 114 -5.99 6.21 -16.71
N VAL A 115 -5.67 6.60 -15.49
CA VAL A 115 -6.64 7.08 -14.51
C VAL A 115 -6.86 8.58 -14.66
N TYR A 116 -8.12 9.00 -14.57
CA TYR A 116 -8.54 10.41 -14.56
C TYR A 116 -9.25 10.72 -13.24
N ASN A 117 -9.03 11.89 -12.69
CA ASN A 117 -9.80 12.37 -11.55
C ASN A 117 -11.23 12.80 -11.97
N GLU A 118 -12.08 13.11 -11.00
CA GLU A 118 -13.48 13.49 -11.23
C GLU A 118 -13.65 14.73 -12.13
N LYS A 119 -12.61 15.58 -12.23
CA LYS A 119 -12.58 16.77 -13.08
C LYS A 119 -11.96 16.51 -14.46
N GLY A 120 -11.65 15.26 -14.79
CA GLY A 120 -11.00 14.88 -16.05
C GLY A 120 -9.50 15.14 -16.12
N GLY A 121 -8.85 15.50 -15.02
CA GLY A 121 -7.40 15.67 -14.94
C GLY A 121 -6.68 14.33 -14.84
N LYS A 122 -5.42 14.27 -15.35
CA LYS A 122 -4.57 13.08 -15.36
C LYS A 122 -3.58 13.03 -14.19
N THR A 123 -3.50 14.07 -13.39
CA THR A 123 -2.53 14.21 -12.31
C THR A 123 -3.20 14.10 -10.95
N GLY A 124 -2.48 13.50 -10.01
CA GLY A 124 -2.88 13.40 -8.63
C GLY A 124 -1.68 13.39 -7.70
N THR A 125 -1.92 13.23 -6.41
CA THR A 125 -0.93 13.42 -5.36
C THR A 125 -0.34 12.09 -4.89
N TYR A 126 0.99 12.06 -4.83
CA TYR A 126 1.78 10.93 -4.34
C TYR A 126 2.58 11.35 -3.12
N THR A 127 2.39 10.62 -2.03
CA THR A 127 3.16 10.77 -0.79
C THR A 127 3.94 9.50 -0.48
N GLY A 128 4.68 9.50 0.59
CA GLY A 128 5.47 8.34 1.01
C GLY A 128 5.23 7.99 2.47
N TYR A 129 5.26 6.71 2.77
CA TYR A 129 5.26 6.20 4.13
C TYR A 129 6.36 5.15 4.32
N TYR A 130 6.67 4.89 5.57
CA TYR A 130 7.74 3.99 5.97
C TYR A 130 7.40 3.30 7.29
N SER A 131 8.17 2.33 7.69
CA SER A 131 8.07 1.71 9.01
C SER A 131 9.17 2.29 9.91
N PRO A 132 8.85 3.14 10.91
CA PRO A 132 9.83 3.74 11.79
C PRO A 132 10.53 2.69 12.67
N VAL A 133 11.76 3.00 13.07
CA VAL A 133 12.46 2.35 14.18
C VAL A 133 12.48 3.35 15.33
N ILE A 134 11.89 3.01 16.46
CA ILE A 134 11.79 3.88 17.63
C ILE A 134 12.33 3.18 18.88
N ASP A 135 12.85 3.94 19.83
CA ASP A 135 13.21 3.40 21.14
C ASP A 135 11.98 3.02 21.95
N GLY A 136 11.99 1.83 22.53
CA GLY A 136 10.91 1.31 23.35
C GLY A 136 11.36 0.75 24.68
N CYS A 137 10.44 0.66 25.63
CA CYS A 137 10.68 0.13 26.97
C CYS A 137 9.62 -0.93 27.32
N LYS A 138 10.02 -1.95 28.09
CA LYS A 138 9.10 -2.95 28.63
C LYS A 138 8.23 -2.38 29.77
N LYS A 139 8.67 -1.32 30.43
CA LYS A 139 7.98 -0.65 31.53
C LYS A 139 7.90 0.85 31.29
N GLN A 140 6.95 1.52 31.93
CA GLN A 140 6.84 2.97 31.90
C GLN A 140 8.02 3.62 32.61
N THR A 141 8.61 4.63 31.96
CA THR A 141 9.69 5.47 32.50
C THR A 141 9.43 6.93 32.13
N ALA A 142 10.29 7.84 32.63
CA ALA A 142 10.21 9.24 32.19
C ALA A 142 10.42 9.43 30.69
N LYS A 143 11.28 8.63 30.07
CA LYS A 143 11.56 8.64 28.63
C LYS A 143 10.46 7.92 27.83
N CYS A 144 9.99 6.77 28.33
CA CYS A 144 8.93 5.95 27.73
C CYS A 144 7.63 6.19 28.48
N ASN A 145 6.94 7.26 28.15
CA ASN A 145 5.82 7.81 28.91
C ASN A 145 4.45 7.53 28.33
N GLU A 146 4.37 6.96 27.11
CA GLU A 146 3.12 6.66 26.41
C GLU A 146 3.01 5.16 26.13
N PRO A 147 1.84 4.52 26.42
CA PRO A 147 1.66 3.10 26.16
C PRO A 147 1.41 2.83 24.68
N ILE A 148 2.01 1.76 24.19
CA ILE A 148 1.68 1.11 22.92
C ILE A 148 0.78 -0.08 23.27
N MET A 149 -0.46 -0.07 22.81
CA MET A 149 -1.43 -1.09 23.20
C MET A 149 -1.89 -1.96 22.03
N GLY A 150 -2.12 -3.23 22.33
CA GLY A 150 -2.93 -4.15 21.55
C GLY A 150 -4.43 -4.01 21.89
N VAL A 151 -5.27 -4.55 21.04
CA VAL A 151 -6.73 -4.56 21.27
C VAL A 151 -7.07 -5.17 22.64
N PRO A 152 -8.19 -4.76 23.28
CA PRO A 152 -8.64 -5.37 24.52
C PRO A 152 -8.91 -6.86 24.36
N ILE A 153 -8.38 -7.68 25.29
CA ILE A 153 -8.57 -9.15 25.27
C ILE A 153 -9.97 -9.54 25.75
N ASN A 154 -10.52 -8.76 26.68
CA ASN A 154 -11.81 -9.02 27.33
C ASN A 154 -13.04 -8.52 26.56
N GLY A 155 -12.89 -8.17 25.27
CA GLY A 155 -13.97 -7.65 24.44
C GLY A 155 -14.45 -6.25 24.82
N ALA A 156 -13.70 -5.51 25.63
CA ALA A 156 -14.07 -4.12 25.97
C ALA A 156 -14.19 -3.28 24.69
N ASN A 157 -15.26 -2.51 24.60
CA ASN A 157 -15.47 -1.61 23.47
C ASN A 157 -14.41 -0.51 23.46
N TYR A 158 -13.82 -0.27 22.31
CA TYR A 158 -12.85 0.80 22.07
C TYR A 158 -13.26 1.70 20.88
N LYS A 159 -14.31 1.29 20.14
CA LYS A 159 -14.81 2.05 19.00
C LYS A 159 -15.52 3.32 19.47
N GLY A 160 -15.23 4.44 18.80
CA GLY A 160 -15.80 5.74 19.15
C GLY A 160 -15.24 6.39 20.43
N ILE A 161 -14.26 5.75 21.11
CA ILE A 161 -13.63 6.29 22.31
C ILE A 161 -12.37 7.07 21.90
N ALA A 162 -12.27 8.33 22.35
CA ALA A 162 -11.13 9.18 22.03
C ALA A 162 -9.81 8.68 22.63
N LYS A 163 -8.68 8.93 21.93
CA LYS A 163 -7.32 8.56 22.38
C LYS A 163 -7.05 8.87 23.84
N LYS A 164 -7.38 10.09 24.28
CA LYS A 164 -7.17 10.52 25.67
C LYS A 164 -7.81 9.57 26.69
N ASP A 165 -9.06 9.15 26.42
CA ASP A 165 -9.78 8.23 27.29
C ASP A 165 -9.24 6.81 27.22
N ILE A 166 -8.89 6.35 26.00
CA ILE A 166 -8.24 5.05 25.79
C ILE A 166 -6.98 4.94 26.64
N VAL A 167 -6.10 5.95 26.57
CA VAL A 167 -4.83 5.94 27.31
C VAL A 167 -5.05 6.07 28.81
N ASN A 168 -5.88 7.02 29.26
CA ASN A 168 -6.12 7.26 30.68
C ASN A 168 -6.79 6.06 31.37
N LYS A 169 -7.74 5.41 30.70
CA LYS A 169 -8.47 4.25 31.22
C LYS A 169 -7.80 2.92 30.88
N LYS A 170 -6.66 2.96 30.15
CA LYS A 170 -5.90 1.79 29.67
C LYS A 170 -6.79 0.78 28.94
N ILE A 171 -7.60 1.27 27.98
CA ILE A 171 -8.50 0.44 27.18
C ILE A 171 -7.69 -0.29 26.09
N GLY A 172 -7.10 -1.42 26.46
CA GLY A 172 -6.25 -2.25 25.62
C GLY A 172 -5.19 -2.98 26.44
N ARG A 173 -4.60 -4.00 25.85
CA ARG A 173 -3.46 -4.71 26.43
C ARG A 173 -2.18 -3.90 26.21
N ILE A 174 -1.56 -3.39 27.26
CA ILE A 174 -0.25 -2.72 27.14
C ILE A 174 0.77 -3.74 26.62
N LEU A 175 1.39 -3.43 25.48
CA LEU A 175 2.48 -4.22 24.89
C LEU A 175 3.83 -3.67 25.33
N TYR A 176 4.05 -2.38 25.10
CA TYR A 176 5.28 -1.66 25.36
C TYR A 176 4.99 -0.21 25.71
N TRP A 177 6.07 0.53 25.99
CA TRP A 177 6.05 1.96 26.24
C TRP A 177 7.09 2.64 25.33
N ALA A 178 6.83 3.87 24.90
CA ALA A 178 7.79 4.69 24.19
C ALA A 178 7.54 6.19 24.45
N ASN A 179 8.33 7.06 23.83
CA ASN A 179 8.07 8.49 23.88
C ASN A 179 6.76 8.81 23.17
N ILE A 180 5.92 9.67 23.74
CA ILE A 180 4.59 10.02 23.20
C ILE A 180 4.63 10.51 21.74
N VAL A 181 5.67 11.25 21.35
CA VAL A 181 5.84 11.72 19.98
C VAL A 181 6.15 10.56 19.03
N ASP A 182 6.98 9.62 19.47
CA ASP A 182 7.34 8.44 18.68
C ASP A 182 6.14 7.48 18.55
N VAL A 183 5.35 7.31 19.62
CA VAL A 183 4.09 6.55 19.56
C VAL A 183 3.11 7.19 18.59
N GLN A 184 2.99 8.54 18.60
CA GLN A 184 2.12 9.23 17.65
C GLN A 184 2.59 9.02 16.19
N ASN A 185 3.89 9.09 15.92
CA ASN A 185 4.43 8.79 14.59
C ASN A 185 4.15 7.33 14.21
N LEU A 186 4.42 6.37 15.10
CA LEU A 186 4.10 4.96 14.89
C LEU A 186 2.62 4.73 14.54
N GLN A 187 1.70 5.44 15.21
CA GLN A 187 0.26 5.36 14.95
C GLN A 187 -0.14 5.95 13.59
N ILE A 188 0.58 6.95 13.09
CA ILE A 188 0.37 7.50 11.76
C ILE A 188 0.86 6.52 10.69
N GLN A 189 2.05 5.93 10.89
CA GLN A 189 2.65 5.00 9.94
C GLN A 189 1.98 3.60 9.95
N GLY A 190 1.26 3.25 11.03
CA GLY A 190 0.52 1.98 11.17
C GLY A 190 1.39 0.76 11.47
N SER A 191 2.71 0.86 11.38
CA SER A 191 3.65 -0.21 11.76
C SER A 191 5.01 0.37 12.11
N GLY A 192 5.82 -0.38 12.87
CA GLY A 192 7.18 0.05 13.23
C GLY A 192 8.00 -1.06 13.88
N MET A 193 9.26 -0.75 14.15
CA MET A 193 10.16 -1.55 14.96
C MET A 193 10.41 -0.82 16.28
N LEU A 194 10.32 -1.53 17.40
CA LEU A 194 10.83 -1.07 18.68
C LEU A 194 12.21 -1.63 18.90
N LYS A 195 13.17 -0.75 19.18
CA LYS A 195 14.47 -1.11 19.72
C LYS A 195 14.36 -1.02 21.24
N LEU A 196 14.38 -2.15 21.93
CA LEU A 196 14.27 -2.22 23.37
C LEU A 196 15.60 -1.91 24.06
N GLU A 197 15.55 -1.70 25.37
CA GLU A 197 16.70 -1.36 26.21
C GLU A 197 17.81 -2.42 26.17
N ASP A 198 17.46 -3.68 25.96
CA ASP A 198 18.39 -4.80 25.82
C ASP A 198 18.94 -4.96 24.37
N GLY A 199 18.61 -4.03 23.47
CA GLY A 199 18.98 -4.05 22.06
C GLY A 199 18.11 -4.95 21.18
N SER A 200 17.17 -5.70 21.74
CA SER A 200 16.25 -6.54 20.97
C SER A 200 15.33 -5.68 20.11
N LEU A 201 14.96 -6.22 18.94
CA LEU A 201 14.05 -5.57 18.00
C LEU A 201 12.70 -6.28 18.00
N VAL A 202 11.64 -5.53 18.21
CA VAL A 202 10.27 -6.02 18.21
C VAL A 202 9.51 -5.38 17.05
N LYS A 203 8.89 -6.20 16.21
CA LYS A 203 8.04 -5.73 15.11
C LYS A 203 6.60 -5.54 15.59
N LEU A 204 6.08 -4.34 15.39
CA LEU A 204 4.68 -3.99 15.61
C LEU A 204 3.97 -3.74 14.28
N ASN A 205 2.84 -4.38 14.08
CA ASN A 205 1.95 -4.17 12.94
C ASN A 205 0.58 -3.70 13.42
N PHE A 206 -0.16 -3.03 12.52
CA PHE A 206 -1.51 -2.53 12.75
C PHE A 206 -2.47 -3.66 13.12
N ALA A 207 -3.19 -3.50 14.23
CA ALA A 207 -4.23 -4.43 14.67
C ALA A 207 -5.64 -3.86 14.42
N ALA A 208 -5.89 -2.63 14.90
CA ALA A 208 -7.20 -1.99 14.82
C ALA A 208 -7.09 -0.48 15.01
N VAL A 209 -8.21 0.22 14.76
CA VAL A 209 -8.38 1.64 15.04
C VAL A 209 -9.69 1.89 15.76
N ASN A 210 -9.74 2.94 16.57
CA ASN A 210 -10.92 3.32 17.36
C ASN A 210 -12.05 4.00 16.57
N ASP A 211 -11.95 4.06 15.24
CA ASP A 211 -12.90 4.68 14.30
C ASP A 211 -13.14 6.19 14.51
N MET A 212 -12.28 6.85 15.29
CA MET A 212 -12.29 8.30 15.42
C MET A 212 -11.52 8.98 14.29
N PRO A 213 -11.92 10.22 13.88
CA PRO A 213 -11.23 10.95 12.83
C PRO A 213 -9.80 11.30 13.22
N PHE A 214 -8.91 11.40 12.23
CA PHE A 214 -7.55 11.90 12.44
C PHE A 214 -7.55 13.43 12.43
N LYS A 215 -6.97 14.04 13.47
CA LYS A 215 -6.69 15.47 13.51
C LYS A 215 -5.20 15.69 13.32
N SER A 216 -4.84 16.43 12.24
CA SER A 216 -3.44 16.67 11.87
C SER A 216 -2.65 17.35 12.99
N ILE A 217 -1.50 16.79 13.33
CA ILE A 217 -0.62 17.34 14.38
C ILE A 217 -0.02 18.68 13.93
N GLY A 218 0.53 18.74 12.69
CA GLY A 218 1.07 19.98 12.13
C GLY A 218 -0.02 21.05 11.93
N GLY A 219 -1.22 20.64 11.49
CA GLY A 219 -2.38 21.55 11.37
C GLY A 219 -2.76 22.20 12.71
N GLN A 220 -2.74 21.44 13.80
CA GLN A 220 -3.04 21.96 15.14
C GLN A 220 -2.00 22.99 15.62
N LEU A 221 -0.72 22.81 15.29
CA LEU A 221 0.31 23.81 15.57
C LEU A 221 0.05 25.09 14.76
N GLN A 222 -0.31 24.94 13.49
CA GLN A 222 -0.64 26.07 12.61
C GLN A 222 -1.87 26.83 13.11
N GLU A 223 -2.94 26.14 13.49
CA GLU A 223 -4.15 26.74 14.08
C GLU A 223 -3.85 27.54 15.35
N ARG A 224 -2.83 27.14 16.12
CA ARG A 224 -2.38 27.81 17.35
C ARG A 224 -1.34 28.93 17.11
N GLY A 225 -0.95 29.18 15.85
CA GLY A 225 0.11 30.14 15.50
C GLY A 225 1.51 29.71 15.92
N ILE A 226 1.72 28.42 16.24
CA ILE A 226 3.00 27.86 16.67
C ILE A 226 3.75 27.36 15.42
N LYS A 227 4.81 28.05 15.03
CA LYS A 227 5.66 27.68 13.89
C LYS A 227 6.97 27.04 14.36
N PRO A 228 7.16 25.73 14.17
CA PRO A 228 8.44 25.09 14.48
C PRO A 228 9.60 25.68 13.66
N ALA A 229 10.82 25.61 14.18
CA ALA A 229 12.01 25.87 13.39
C ALA A 229 12.08 24.88 12.23
N GLY A 230 12.20 25.36 10.98
CA GLY A 230 12.08 24.53 9.77
C GLY A 230 10.65 24.34 9.25
N GLY A 231 9.67 25.07 9.81
CA GLY A 231 8.29 25.09 9.31
C GLY A 231 7.44 23.90 9.75
N TYR A 232 6.47 23.51 8.90
CA TYR A 232 5.51 22.44 9.22
C TYR A 232 5.85 21.11 8.55
N SER A 233 7.12 20.91 8.18
CA SER A 233 7.58 19.58 7.80
C SER A 233 7.43 18.61 8.98
N ALA A 234 7.21 17.32 8.70
CA ALA A 234 7.04 16.34 9.79
C ALA A 234 8.25 16.35 10.74
N ASP A 235 9.47 16.46 10.21
CA ASP A 235 10.70 16.52 11.00
C ASP A 235 10.73 17.72 11.96
N ALA A 236 10.43 18.90 11.45
CA ALA A 236 10.35 20.11 12.26
C ALA A 236 9.27 19.99 13.34
N VAL A 237 8.11 19.44 12.99
CA VAL A 237 7.00 19.21 13.94
C VAL A 237 7.40 18.21 15.03
N TRP A 238 7.97 17.05 14.67
CA TRP A 238 8.37 16.04 15.65
C TRP A 238 9.51 16.51 16.55
N THR A 239 10.51 17.20 15.99
CA THR A 239 11.62 17.78 16.75
C THR A 239 11.10 18.83 17.74
N HIS A 240 10.24 19.73 17.28
CA HIS A 240 9.63 20.75 18.14
C HIS A 240 8.83 20.14 19.30
N LEU A 241 8.02 19.11 19.04
CA LEU A 241 7.22 18.44 20.06
C LEU A 241 8.09 17.67 21.06
N LYS A 242 9.19 17.03 20.60
CA LYS A 242 10.13 16.36 21.53
C LYS A 242 10.79 17.34 22.49
N GLN A 243 11.05 18.58 22.03
CA GLN A 243 11.61 19.66 22.85
C GLN A 243 10.55 20.32 23.79
N ASN A 244 9.27 20.13 23.51
CA ASN A 244 8.16 20.75 24.23
C ASN A 244 7.14 19.69 24.75
N PRO A 245 7.48 18.86 25.78
CA PRO A 245 6.66 17.71 26.18
C PRO A 245 5.22 18.06 26.61
N LYS A 246 5.01 19.21 27.26
CA LYS A 246 3.65 19.67 27.63
C LYS A 246 2.80 19.92 26.40
N LEU A 247 3.33 20.68 25.44
CA LEU A 247 2.67 20.95 24.15
C LEU A 247 2.42 19.65 23.38
N ALA A 248 3.40 18.75 23.35
CA ALA A 248 3.25 17.43 22.71
C ALA A 248 2.05 16.67 23.26
N LYS A 249 1.92 16.59 24.58
CA LYS A 249 0.79 15.92 25.23
C LYS A 249 -0.55 16.56 24.89
N GLU A 250 -0.63 17.87 24.86
CA GLU A 250 -1.84 18.61 24.50
C GLU A 250 -2.27 18.34 23.06
N VAL A 251 -1.35 18.53 22.11
CA VAL A 251 -1.63 18.40 20.67
C VAL A 251 -1.94 16.95 20.29
N ILE A 252 -1.18 16.00 20.83
CA ILE A 252 -1.35 14.58 20.54
C ILE A 252 -2.67 14.03 21.11
N TYR A 253 -3.06 14.44 22.33
CA TYR A 253 -4.33 14.02 22.91
C TYR A 253 -5.56 14.76 22.35
N ASN A 254 -5.36 15.89 21.68
CA ASN A 254 -6.42 16.55 20.90
C ASN A 254 -6.69 15.86 19.54
N ASN A 255 -5.82 14.93 19.12
CA ASN A 255 -6.12 14.01 18.03
C ASN A 255 -6.85 12.78 18.61
N PRO A 256 -8.17 12.60 18.34
CA PRO A 256 -8.96 11.56 18.99
C PRO A 256 -8.67 10.14 18.46
N ARG A 257 -7.97 10.01 17.30
CA ARG A 257 -7.69 8.72 16.69
C ARG A 257 -6.63 7.96 17.47
N TYR A 258 -6.89 6.68 17.76
CA TYR A 258 -5.95 5.74 18.36
C TYR A 258 -5.80 4.50 17.47
N VAL A 259 -4.55 4.06 17.27
CA VAL A 259 -4.22 2.83 16.53
C VAL A 259 -3.67 1.81 17.53
N TYR A 260 -4.24 0.60 17.49
CA TYR A 260 -3.79 -0.56 18.24
C TYR A 260 -2.83 -1.40 17.39
N PHE A 261 -1.93 -2.11 18.07
CA PHE A 261 -0.89 -2.90 17.42
C PHE A 261 -0.93 -4.35 17.88
N TYR A 262 -0.29 -5.22 17.12
CA TYR A 262 0.10 -6.54 17.57
C TYR A 262 1.58 -6.77 17.31
N GLU A 263 2.21 -7.57 18.14
CA GLU A 263 3.59 -8.01 17.97
C GLU A 263 3.65 -9.10 16.91
N SER A 264 4.50 -8.92 15.92
CA SER A 264 4.66 -9.86 14.82
C SER A 264 5.96 -10.65 14.99
N PRO A 265 5.92 -11.98 14.86
CA PRO A 265 7.13 -12.80 14.88
C PRO A 265 8.00 -12.57 13.63
N GLN A 266 7.41 -12.00 12.57
CA GLN A 266 8.12 -11.67 11.33
C GLN A 266 8.49 -10.19 11.33
N HIS A 267 9.72 -9.87 10.91
CA HIS A 267 10.17 -8.48 10.79
C HIS A 267 9.55 -7.71 9.60
N SER A 268 8.67 -8.35 8.83
CA SER A 268 8.01 -7.74 7.69
C SER A 268 6.91 -6.76 8.11
N VAL A 269 6.79 -5.67 7.39
CA VAL A 269 5.62 -4.77 7.45
C VAL A 269 4.47 -5.45 6.72
N ILE A 270 3.35 -5.63 7.41
CA ILE A 270 2.16 -6.26 6.82
C ILE A 270 1.17 -5.16 6.43
N GLY A 271 0.79 -5.12 5.15
CA GLY A 271 -0.23 -4.21 4.63
C GLY A 271 -1.65 -4.67 4.92
N LYS A 272 -2.62 -3.86 4.54
CA LYS A 272 -4.06 -4.14 4.72
C LYS A 272 -4.50 -5.45 4.03
N LEU A 273 -3.85 -5.84 2.95
CA LEU A 273 -4.09 -7.12 2.26
C LEU A 273 -3.68 -8.33 3.12
N GLY A 274 -2.97 -8.14 4.22
CA GLY A 274 -2.46 -9.22 5.08
C GLY A 274 -1.16 -9.85 4.59
N THR A 275 -0.46 -9.23 3.65
CA THR A 275 0.80 -9.72 3.07
C THR A 275 1.96 -8.78 3.34
N PRO A 276 3.22 -9.28 3.32
CA PRO A 276 4.40 -8.45 3.44
C PRO A 276 4.46 -7.39 2.33
N LEU A 277 4.69 -6.14 2.74
CA LEU A 277 4.95 -5.05 1.82
C LEU A 277 6.37 -5.11 1.27
N SER A 278 6.52 -4.73 0.01
CA SER A 278 7.78 -4.66 -0.72
C SER A 278 8.20 -3.19 -0.89
N LYS A 279 9.41 -2.85 -0.43
CA LYS A 279 10.00 -1.51 -0.56
C LYS A 279 9.90 -1.03 -2.02
N ILE A 280 9.36 0.18 -2.24
CA ILE A 280 9.16 0.83 -3.55
C ILE A 280 8.42 -0.02 -4.60
N ARG A 281 7.65 -1.03 -4.13
CA ARG A 281 6.81 -1.89 -4.98
C ARG A 281 5.41 -2.11 -4.39
N SER A 282 5.20 -1.77 -3.12
CA SER A 282 3.88 -1.74 -2.50
C SER A 282 3.40 -0.30 -2.34
N VAL A 283 2.10 -0.11 -2.52
CA VAL A 283 1.46 1.20 -2.45
C VAL A 283 0.14 1.10 -1.71
N ALA A 284 -0.17 2.12 -0.90
CA ALA A 284 -1.49 2.30 -0.31
C ALA A 284 -2.36 3.13 -1.26
N MET A 285 -3.60 2.67 -1.49
CA MET A 285 -4.59 3.29 -2.36
C MET A 285 -5.96 3.33 -1.70
N ASP A 286 -6.91 4.00 -2.32
CA ASP A 286 -8.30 4.03 -1.87
C ASP A 286 -8.98 2.67 -2.11
N ASP A 287 -9.14 1.89 -1.04
CA ASP A 287 -9.78 0.57 -1.08
C ASP A 287 -11.31 0.60 -1.28
N SER A 288 -11.91 1.79 -1.33
CA SER A 288 -13.30 1.96 -1.78
C SER A 288 -13.43 2.03 -3.30
N LEU A 289 -12.33 2.31 -4.02
CA LEU A 289 -12.28 2.39 -5.48
C LEU A 289 -11.56 1.20 -6.10
N TYR A 290 -10.50 0.71 -5.46
CA TYR A 290 -9.58 -0.28 -6.02
C TYR A 290 -9.52 -1.55 -5.18
N THR A 291 -9.58 -2.69 -5.86
CA THR A 291 -9.31 -3.98 -5.22
C THR A 291 -7.83 -4.05 -4.80
N LEU A 292 -7.57 -4.33 -3.53
CA LEU A 292 -6.21 -4.60 -3.10
C LEU A 292 -5.66 -5.84 -3.80
N GLY A 293 -4.42 -5.75 -4.24
CA GLY A 293 -3.78 -6.73 -5.11
C GLY A 293 -3.60 -6.25 -6.56
N LEU A 294 -4.25 -5.14 -6.95
CA LEU A 294 -4.16 -4.57 -8.28
C LEU A 294 -2.74 -4.08 -8.60
N PRO A 295 -2.14 -4.49 -9.74
CA PRO A 295 -0.92 -3.86 -10.23
C PRO A 295 -1.21 -2.44 -10.74
N VAL A 296 -0.35 -1.51 -10.35
CA VAL A 296 -0.49 -0.06 -10.62
C VAL A 296 0.84 0.49 -11.10
N TYR A 297 0.84 1.19 -12.22
CA TYR A 297 2.02 1.91 -12.68
C TYR A 297 1.92 3.39 -12.29
N ILE A 298 2.93 3.87 -11.58
CA ILE A 298 3.03 5.26 -11.11
C ILE A 298 4.15 5.96 -11.85
N SER A 299 3.85 7.13 -12.42
CA SER A 299 4.80 8.02 -13.05
C SER A 299 4.75 9.37 -12.33
N THR A 300 5.78 9.64 -11.53
CA THR A 300 5.92 10.85 -10.70
C THR A 300 7.41 11.19 -10.50
N ASN A 301 7.71 12.14 -9.61
CA ASN A 301 9.07 12.41 -9.16
C ASN A 301 9.23 12.09 -7.67
N LEU A 302 10.42 11.68 -7.27
CA LEU A 302 10.80 11.63 -5.87
C LEU A 302 11.03 13.05 -5.32
N SER A 303 11.11 13.18 -3.99
CA SER A 303 11.37 14.45 -3.30
C SER A 303 12.69 15.11 -3.71
N ASP A 304 13.65 14.35 -4.20
CA ASP A 304 14.94 14.82 -4.73
C ASP A 304 14.91 15.19 -6.23
N GLY A 305 13.74 15.16 -6.86
CA GLY A 305 13.54 15.49 -8.27
C GLY A 305 13.77 14.33 -9.26
N ARG A 306 14.29 13.20 -8.82
CA ARG A 306 14.50 12.03 -9.71
C ARG A 306 13.17 11.47 -10.17
N ALA A 307 13.09 11.11 -11.46
CA ALA A 307 11.92 10.44 -12.03
C ALA A 307 11.66 9.10 -11.32
N PHE A 308 10.40 8.87 -10.98
CA PHE A 308 9.91 7.64 -10.38
C PHE A 308 8.83 7.03 -11.27
N ASN A 309 9.24 6.10 -12.11
CA ASN A 309 8.41 5.38 -13.07
C ASN A 309 8.44 3.90 -12.71
N ARG A 310 7.43 3.39 -11.98
CA ARG A 310 7.48 2.06 -11.38
C ARG A 310 6.14 1.33 -11.46
N LEU A 311 6.22 0.04 -11.80
CA LEU A 311 5.14 -0.90 -11.56
C LEU A 311 5.13 -1.28 -10.08
N MET A 312 4.00 -1.11 -9.44
CA MET A 312 3.76 -1.37 -8.02
C MET A 312 2.51 -2.25 -7.85
N VAL A 313 2.21 -2.64 -6.62
CA VAL A 313 1.00 -3.39 -6.29
C VAL A 313 0.28 -2.70 -5.14
N ALA A 314 -1.03 -2.50 -5.29
CA ALA A 314 -1.90 -1.96 -4.24
C ALA A 314 -2.09 -3.01 -3.14
N GLN A 315 -1.29 -2.96 -2.07
CA GLN A 315 -1.30 -3.95 -0.98
C GLN A 315 -1.72 -3.35 0.36
N ASP A 316 -1.94 -2.04 0.37
CA ASP A 316 -2.26 -1.30 1.59
C ASP A 316 -3.31 -0.21 1.32
N THR A 317 -3.80 0.39 2.41
CA THR A 317 -4.72 1.54 2.37
C THR A 317 -4.46 2.44 3.57
N GLY A 318 -4.96 3.66 3.51
CA GLY A 318 -4.86 4.61 4.62
C GLY A 318 -6.08 5.52 4.69
N GLY A 319 -6.45 5.96 5.89
CA GLY A 319 -7.62 6.81 6.10
C GLY A 319 -7.59 8.14 5.34
N ALA A 320 -6.39 8.66 5.03
CA ALA A 320 -6.17 9.87 4.25
C ALA A 320 -5.90 9.61 2.76
N ILE A 321 -5.87 8.33 2.34
CA ILE A 321 -5.56 7.95 0.96
C ILE A 321 -6.89 7.73 0.24
N LYS A 322 -7.48 8.83 -0.26
CA LYS A 322 -8.80 8.85 -0.88
C LYS A 322 -8.79 9.52 -2.24
N GLY A 323 -9.54 8.94 -3.18
CA GLY A 323 -9.73 9.43 -4.55
C GLY A 323 -8.99 8.65 -5.64
N TRP A 324 -9.31 8.97 -6.91
CA TRP A 324 -8.87 8.21 -8.08
C TRP A 324 -7.35 8.21 -8.30
N ILE A 325 -6.69 9.36 -8.20
CA ILE A 325 -5.26 9.49 -8.44
C ILE A 325 -4.58 9.91 -7.13
N ARG A 326 -4.67 9.03 -6.14
CA ARG A 326 -4.05 9.23 -4.82
C ARG A 326 -3.38 7.93 -4.38
N ALA A 327 -2.09 8.01 -4.10
CA ALA A 327 -1.35 6.87 -3.62
C ALA A 327 -0.28 7.28 -2.61
N ASP A 328 0.05 6.35 -1.70
CA ASP A 328 1.10 6.50 -0.71
C ASP A 328 2.12 5.37 -0.90
N ILE A 329 3.36 5.74 -1.24
CA ILE A 329 4.42 4.81 -1.65
C ILE A 329 5.13 4.26 -0.41
N PHE A 330 5.23 2.94 -0.28
CA PHE A 330 5.98 2.31 0.78
C PHE A 330 7.49 2.34 0.49
N PHE A 331 8.24 3.12 1.26
CA PHE A 331 9.69 3.27 1.09
C PHE A 331 10.53 2.27 1.91
N GLY A 332 9.91 1.40 2.71
CA GLY A 332 10.63 0.43 3.53
C GLY A 332 10.67 0.79 5.01
N SER A 333 11.74 0.46 5.70
CA SER A 333 11.88 0.65 7.14
C SER A 333 13.15 1.42 7.51
N GLY A 334 13.12 2.10 8.67
CA GLY A 334 14.27 2.80 9.25
C GLY A 334 14.61 4.13 8.57
N ASP A 335 15.80 4.66 8.92
CA ASP A 335 16.20 6.04 8.61
C ASP A 335 16.35 6.33 7.11
N GLU A 336 16.84 5.38 6.32
CA GLU A 336 16.96 5.56 4.87
C GLU A 336 15.58 5.66 4.20
N ALA A 337 14.63 4.86 4.65
CA ALA A 337 13.25 4.95 4.19
C ALA A 337 12.60 6.27 4.64
N TYR A 338 12.88 6.71 5.86
CA TYR A 338 12.42 7.99 6.40
C TYR A 338 12.85 9.17 5.53
N LYS A 339 14.15 9.28 5.20
CA LYS A 339 14.69 10.37 4.39
C LYS A 339 13.97 10.57 3.07
N VAL A 340 13.56 9.47 2.41
CA VAL A 340 12.83 9.54 1.14
C VAL A 340 11.33 9.76 1.36
N ALA A 341 10.72 9.04 2.29
CA ALA A 341 9.29 9.12 2.55
C ALA A 341 8.87 10.50 3.08
N HIS A 342 9.70 11.08 3.95
CA HIS A 342 9.42 12.33 4.64
C HIS A 342 9.19 13.52 3.72
N GLY A 343 9.96 13.64 2.65
CA GLY A 343 9.84 14.73 1.66
C GLY A 343 8.90 14.41 0.50
N GLN A 344 8.35 13.20 0.44
CA GLN A 344 7.58 12.75 -0.72
C GLN A 344 6.19 13.40 -0.74
N HIS A 345 6.03 14.40 -1.56
CA HIS A 345 4.76 15.04 -1.90
C HIS A 345 4.86 15.59 -3.31
N SER A 346 4.45 14.79 -4.28
CA SER A 346 4.61 15.13 -5.71
C SER A 346 3.31 14.94 -6.47
N GLN A 347 3.26 15.54 -7.65
CA GLN A 347 2.19 15.32 -8.62
C GLN A 347 2.66 14.31 -9.66
N GLY A 348 1.74 13.51 -10.19
CA GLY A 348 2.10 12.51 -11.19
C GLY A 348 0.88 11.83 -11.81
N GLN A 349 1.14 10.85 -12.66
CA GLN A 349 0.12 10.08 -13.36
C GLN A 349 0.02 8.66 -12.80
N MET A 350 -1.16 8.09 -12.92
CA MET A 350 -1.48 6.72 -12.51
C MET A 350 -2.04 5.93 -13.68
N PHE A 351 -1.55 4.71 -13.82
CA PHE A 351 -2.12 3.72 -14.73
C PHE A 351 -2.40 2.44 -13.94
N ILE A 352 -3.63 1.97 -13.94
CA ILE A 352 -3.96 0.68 -13.37
C ILE A 352 -3.87 -0.41 -14.43
N LEU A 353 -3.38 -1.58 -14.06
CA LEU A 353 -3.26 -2.72 -14.95
C LEU A 353 -4.44 -3.68 -14.68
N MET A 354 -5.47 -3.59 -15.52
CA MET A 354 -6.68 -4.43 -15.41
C MET A 354 -6.39 -5.81 -15.98
N PRO A 355 -6.81 -6.90 -15.29
CA PRO A 355 -6.66 -8.25 -15.80
C PRO A 355 -7.40 -8.42 -17.12
N LYS A 356 -6.74 -8.97 -18.13
CA LYS A 356 -7.39 -9.36 -19.40
C LYS A 356 -8.23 -10.62 -19.18
N VAL A 357 -9.44 -10.64 -19.76
CA VAL A 357 -10.29 -11.82 -19.80
C VAL A 357 -10.08 -12.55 -21.13
N TYR A 358 -9.73 -13.82 -21.09
CA TYR A 358 -9.63 -14.66 -22.27
C TYR A 358 -10.92 -15.41 -22.49
N THR A 359 -11.64 -15.10 -23.57
CA THR A 359 -12.82 -15.88 -23.99
C THR A 359 -12.40 -16.82 -25.12
N TYR A 360 -12.69 -18.11 -24.94
CA TYR A 360 -12.56 -19.07 -26.02
C TYR A 360 -13.70 -18.89 -27.00
N VAL A 361 -13.40 -18.42 -28.19
CA VAL A 361 -14.37 -18.41 -29.29
C VAL A 361 -14.26 -19.76 -30.01
N LYS A 362 -15.31 -20.59 -29.91
CA LYS A 362 -15.38 -21.85 -30.68
C LYS A 362 -15.33 -21.50 -32.17
N PRO A 363 -14.43 -22.08 -32.96
CA PRO A 363 -14.46 -21.89 -34.41
C PRO A 363 -15.83 -22.31 -34.97
N ARG A 364 -16.36 -21.51 -35.89
CA ARG A 364 -17.62 -21.85 -36.60
C ARG A 364 -17.38 -23.02 -37.55
#